data_138ec56e87587c37f3e800dec380b1c8
#
_entry.id   138ec56e87587c37f3e800dec380b1c8
#
_cell.length_a   1.000
_cell.length_b   1.000
_cell.length_c   1.000
_cell.angle_alpha   90.00
_cell.angle_beta   90.00
_cell.angle_gamma   90.00
#
_symmetry.space_group_name_H-M   'P 1'
#
loop_
_entity.id
_entity.type
_entity.pdbx_description
1 polymer ?
#
loop_
_entity_poly.entity_id
_entity_poly.type
_entity_poly.pdbx_seq_one_letter_code
_entity_poly.pdbx_strand_id
1 'polypeptide(L)'
;MDTRIYICTHKQYTKPEDPLYHSLHVGRAISEDLGYEGDNTGDHISERNRSFCELTGLYWIWKNVQCDIVGICHYRRYFIEDEDFLTASRIETLLSGDYDAILPTSSFTHYKNTRDHYAHEHYEKDLLTLREILSELSPESLPAFDLSLNCNLMSAWNMLITRKEIFDEYCSWLFPILFEAEKRIDISSYDTFQGRLFGYLSERLIRVFFLNHTYRIYEAEVRLMNPEDAYNQAIRKDSVEKLLRLKIHDLLTIYQSGNHVNLVEPQIIEKDFHGKLPIWVCWWQGFQDAPALVQVCRDSWQRHLPADLIEIHEITFDNYQDYVSFPDWINKRYQDGHISLTMLSDILRMELLYRYGGLWMDATYYLAKDFPREYLSDSRPFYTIHSESAHWKTDITEGKWSGNFLKTAPGALLPQFVLNAFYYYFIENEDPADYFMIDYFIRIAYESFPEVQNAIDSCPCSQPEVITLQKLLAESYSELQYQALTEETSVFKLNYRVNVPEKTLLDKDTVWGHLLHKGKQS
;
A
#
# COMPACT_ATOMS: atom_id res chain seq x y z
N MET A 1 -3.74 -19.64 -27.06
CA MET A 1 -2.49 -20.20 -26.49
C MET A 1 -2.83 -21.24 -25.43
N ASP A 2 -1.96 -22.23 -25.18
CA ASP A 2 -2.12 -23.15 -24.04
C ASP A 2 -1.61 -22.42 -22.78
N THR A 3 -2.54 -21.86 -22.02
CA THR A 3 -2.26 -21.04 -20.83
C THR A 3 -2.69 -21.82 -19.58
N ARG A 4 -1.76 -22.04 -18.65
CA ARG A 4 -2.01 -22.82 -17.42
C ARG A 4 -1.49 -22.10 -16.19
N ILE A 5 -2.34 -21.97 -15.16
CA ILE A 5 -1.95 -21.46 -13.84
C ILE A 5 -2.00 -22.61 -12.83
N TYR A 6 -0.88 -22.91 -12.22
CA TYR A 6 -0.77 -23.96 -11.20
C TYR A 6 -0.95 -23.36 -9.81
N ILE A 7 -1.90 -23.92 -9.05
CA ILE A 7 -2.18 -23.54 -7.66
C ILE A 7 -1.41 -24.49 -6.75
N CYS A 8 -0.31 -24.01 -6.17
CA CYS A 8 0.44 -24.77 -5.18
C CYS A 8 -0.34 -24.92 -3.89
N THR A 9 -0.60 -26.17 -3.48
CA THR A 9 -1.31 -26.50 -2.25
C THR A 9 -0.67 -27.66 -1.51
N HIS A 10 -0.80 -27.64 -0.18
CA HIS A 10 -0.45 -28.73 0.73
C HIS A 10 -1.65 -29.17 1.58
N LYS A 11 -2.87 -28.70 1.25
CA LYS A 11 -4.11 -29.07 1.90
C LYS A 11 -5.32 -28.90 0.97
N GLN A 12 -6.46 -29.45 1.37
CA GLN A 12 -7.71 -29.23 0.66
C GLN A 12 -8.13 -27.75 0.71
N TYR A 13 -8.68 -27.25 -0.39
CA TYR A 13 -9.15 -25.88 -0.54
C TYR A 13 -10.22 -25.78 -1.63
N THR A 14 -10.92 -24.65 -1.70
CA THR A 14 -11.88 -24.37 -2.77
C THR A 14 -11.15 -23.76 -3.96
N LYS A 15 -11.13 -24.48 -5.08
CA LYS A 15 -10.49 -24.04 -6.33
C LYS A 15 -11.43 -23.11 -7.11
N PRO A 16 -10.90 -22.08 -7.83
CA PRO A 16 -11.68 -21.39 -8.86
C PRO A 16 -12.21 -22.34 -9.91
N GLU A 17 -13.44 -22.11 -10.39
CA GLU A 17 -14.10 -23.02 -11.37
C GLU A 17 -13.49 -22.93 -12.78
N ASP A 18 -12.75 -21.85 -13.09
CA ASP A 18 -12.12 -21.65 -14.39
C ASP A 18 -11.08 -22.76 -14.69
N PRO A 19 -11.17 -23.42 -15.85
CA PRO A 19 -10.24 -24.48 -16.28
C PRO A 19 -8.79 -24.03 -16.41
N LEU A 20 -8.53 -22.71 -16.49
CA LEU A 20 -7.20 -22.11 -16.45
C LEU A 20 -6.40 -22.56 -15.23
N TYR A 21 -7.06 -22.80 -14.09
CA TYR A 21 -6.43 -23.08 -12.81
C TYR A 21 -6.31 -24.57 -12.54
N HIS A 22 -5.06 -25.05 -12.33
CA HIS A 22 -4.72 -26.44 -12.07
C HIS A 22 -4.20 -26.62 -10.65
N SER A 23 -4.82 -27.49 -9.85
CA SER A 23 -4.33 -27.79 -8.50
C SER A 23 -3.06 -28.65 -8.56
N LEU A 24 -2.00 -28.21 -7.89
CA LEU A 24 -0.74 -28.94 -7.77
C LEU A 24 -0.42 -29.20 -6.30
N HIS A 25 -0.45 -30.47 -5.89
CA HIS A 25 -0.07 -30.88 -4.54
C HIS A 25 1.45 -30.88 -4.39
N VAL A 26 1.99 -29.84 -3.74
CA VAL A 26 3.42 -29.70 -3.48
C VAL A 26 3.85 -30.45 -2.23
N GLY A 27 5.03 -31.09 -2.28
CA GLY A 27 5.49 -31.97 -1.21
C GLY A 27 4.73 -33.30 -1.13
N ARG A 28 4.14 -33.74 -2.23
CA ARG A 28 3.37 -34.99 -2.30
C ARG A 28 4.18 -36.21 -1.86
N ALA A 29 5.48 -36.22 -2.11
CA ALA A 29 6.36 -37.34 -1.72
C ALA A 29 6.48 -37.52 -0.19
N ILE A 30 6.17 -36.51 0.61
CA ILE A 30 6.32 -36.50 2.07
C ILE A 30 5.01 -36.21 2.83
N SER A 31 3.87 -36.26 2.14
CA SER A 31 2.56 -35.96 2.70
C SER A 31 1.48 -36.92 2.18
N GLU A 32 0.31 -36.94 2.84
CA GLU A 32 -0.83 -37.74 2.41
C GLU A 32 -1.42 -37.21 1.10
N ASP A 33 -1.99 -38.13 0.30
CA ASP A 33 -2.60 -37.80 -0.97
C ASP A 33 -3.86 -36.94 -0.81
N LEU A 34 -3.86 -35.76 -1.42
CA LEU A 34 -5.00 -34.85 -1.44
C LEU A 34 -5.94 -35.09 -2.66
N GLY A 35 -5.61 -36.03 -3.54
CA GLY A 35 -6.38 -36.28 -4.77
C GLY A 35 -6.11 -35.28 -5.91
N TYR A 36 -5.13 -34.40 -5.77
CA TYR A 36 -4.66 -33.49 -6.81
C TYR A 36 -3.46 -34.06 -7.57
N GLU A 37 -3.13 -33.47 -8.73
CA GLU A 37 -1.86 -33.75 -9.40
C GLU A 37 -0.70 -33.46 -8.43
N GLY A 38 0.25 -34.39 -8.33
CA GLY A 38 1.36 -34.28 -7.38
C GLY A 38 2.66 -33.85 -8.05
N ASP A 39 3.45 -33.08 -7.33
CA ASP A 39 4.80 -32.65 -7.73
C ASP A 39 5.87 -33.74 -7.59
N ASN A 40 5.48 -35.01 -7.41
CA ASN A 40 6.34 -36.16 -7.18
C ASN A 40 6.42 -37.15 -8.37
N THR A 41 6.09 -36.66 -9.57
CA THR A 41 6.16 -37.45 -10.82
C THR A 41 7.24 -36.91 -11.76
N GLY A 42 7.80 -37.76 -12.63
CA GLY A 42 8.84 -37.32 -13.55
C GLY A 42 10.12 -36.83 -12.85
N ASP A 43 10.70 -35.73 -13.35
CA ASP A 43 11.84 -35.07 -12.71
C ASP A 43 11.33 -34.11 -11.62
N HIS A 44 11.66 -34.35 -10.35
CA HIS A 44 11.10 -33.62 -9.21
C HIS A 44 12.05 -33.51 -8.01
N ILE A 45 11.70 -32.60 -7.11
CA ILE A 45 12.37 -32.39 -5.82
C ILE A 45 11.36 -32.38 -4.66
N SER A 46 10.26 -33.12 -4.79
CA SER A 46 9.10 -33.11 -3.88
C SER A 46 9.47 -33.40 -2.42
N GLU A 47 10.49 -34.23 -2.16
CA GLU A 47 10.99 -34.57 -0.82
C GLU A 47 11.61 -33.36 -0.09
N ARG A 48 12.01 -32.31 -0.82
CA ARG A 48 12.63 -31.09 -0.28
C ARG A 48 11.59 -30.04 0.14
N ASN A 49 10.30 -30.32 0.02
CA ASN A 49 9.24 -29.34 0.22
C ASN A 49 9.29 -28.64 1.59
N ARG A 50 9.79 -29.30 2.65
CA ARG A 50 9.91 -28.66 3.97
C ARG A 50 10.76 -27.39 3.96
N SER A 51 11.78 -27.33 3.11
CA SER A 51 12.70 -26.20 3.01
C SER A 51 12.55 -25.39 1.71
N PHE A 52 12.06 -26.02 0.64
CA PHE A 52 11.83 -25.37 -0.66
C PHE A 52 10.38 -24.86 -0.84
N CYS A 53 9.44 -25.30 -0.01
CA CYS A 53 8.03 -24.86 -0.05
C CYS A 53 7.42 -25.03 -1.45
N GLU A 54 6.75 -24.00 -1.99
CA GLU A 54 6.15 -23.97 -3.32
C GLU A 54 7.14 -24.15 -4.48
N LEU A 55 8.42 -23.97 -4.21
CA LEU A 55 9.47 -24.14 -5.23
C LEU A 55 9.57 -25.58 -5.72
N THR A 56 9.11 -26.56 -4.94
CA THR A 56 9.04 -27.94 -5.45
C THR A 56 8.04 -28.07 -6.59
N GLY A 57 6.93 -27.32 -6.51
CA GLY A 57 5.98 -27.19 -7.62
C GLY A 57 6.56 -26.42 -8.80
N LEU A 58 7.28 -25.32 -8.55
CA LEU A 58 7.98 -24.54 -9.58
C LEU A 58 8.96 -25.44 -10.37
N TYR A 59 9.76 -26.24 -9.66
CA TYR A 59 10.70 -27.19 -10.26
C TYR A 59 9.97 -28.24 -11.12
N TRP A 60 8.91 -28.84 -10.57
CA TRP A 60 8.13 -29.85 -11.26
C TRP A 60 7.50 -29.32 -12.55
N ILE A 61 6.92 -28.11 -12.51
CA ILE A 61 6.37 -27.42 -13.69
C ILE A 61 7.45 -27.20 -14.73
N TRP A 62 8.63 -26.72 -14.32
CA TRP A 62 9.77 -26.53 -15.23
C TRP A 62 10.15 -27.78 -15.98
N LYS A 63 10.21 -28.90 -15.28
CA LYS A 63 10.72 -30.18 -15.84
C LYS A 63 9.67 -30.96 -16.61
N ASN A 64 8.40 -30.86 -16.26
CA ASN A 64 7.38 -31.82 -16.72
C ASN A 64 6.23 -31.18 -17.50
N VAL A 65 6.08 -29.85 -17.50
CA VAL A 65 4.96 -29.18 -18.17
C VAL A 65 5.39 -28.52 -19.47
N GLN A 66 4.61 -28.76 -20.53
CA GLN A 66 4.71 -28.08 -21.82
C GLN A 66 3.43 -27.27 -22.05
N CYS A 67 3.56 -25.96 -22.24
CA CYS A 67 2.48 -25.01 -22.54
C CYS A 67 3.07 -23.74 -23.13
N ASP A 68 2.25 -22.80 -23.59
CA ASP A 68 2.74 -21.53 -24.14
C ASP A 68 2.97 -20.49 -23.01
N ILE A 69 2.03 -20.42 -22.07
CA ILE A 69 2.07 -19.53 -20.93
C ILE A 69 1.85 -20.35 -19.66
N VAL A 70 2.68 -20.09 -18.66
CA VAL A 70 2.58 -20.73 -17.36
C VAL A 70 2.53 -19.73 -16.24
N GLY A 71 1.70 -19.99 -15.24
CA GLY A 71 1.63 -19.23 -14.01
C GLY A 71 1.69 -20.13 -12.79
N ILE A 72 2.13 -19.53 -11.69
CA ILE A 72 2.10 -20.14 -10.37
C ILE A 72 1.45 -19.20 -9.38
N CYS A 73 0.52 -19.73 -8.60
CA CYS A 73 -0.11 -19.05 -7.48
C CYS A 73 -0.27 -20.01 -6.30
N HIS A 74 -0.87 -19.55 -5.21
CA HIS A 74 -1.07 -20.36 -4.01
C HIS A 74 -2.55 -20.60 -3.76
N TYR A 75 -2.90 -21.65 -3.04
CA TYR A 75 -4.28 -22.00 -2.72
C TYR A 75 -5.07 -20.91 -1.98
N ARG A 76 -4.40 -19.86 -1.50
CA ARG A 76 -5.00 -18.69 -0.82
C ARG A 76 -4.67 -17.35 -1.50
N ARG A 77 -3.91 -17.33 -2.59
CA ARG A 77 -3.44 -16.10 -3.23
C ARG A 77 -3.59 -16.22 -4.73
N TYR A 78 -4.35 -15.30 -5.30
CA TYR A 78 -4.66 -15.29 -6.73
C TYR A 78 -4.44 -13.90 -7.30
N PHE A 79 -3.92 -13.84 -8.50
CA PHE A 79 -3.85 -12.61 -9.27
C PHE A 79 -5.24 -12.14 -9.65
N ILE A 80 -5.51 -10.85 -9.43
CA ILE A 80 -6.77 -10.20 -9.76
C ILE A 80 -6.54 -8.91 -10.57
N GLU A 81 -7.58 -8.53 -11.30
CA GLU A 81 -7.74 -7.21 -11.92
C GLU A 81 -9.21 -6.83 -11.78
N ASP A 82 -9.51 -5.60 -11.35
CA ASP A 82 -10.88 -5.10 -11.16
C ASP A 82 -11.80 -6.05 -10.35
N GLU A 83 -11.28 -6.60 -9.25
CA GLU A 83 -11.95 -7.55 -8.35
C GLU A 83 -12.17 -8.98 -8.92
N ASP A 84 -11.86 -9.24 -10.17
CA ASP A 84 -11.98 -10.56 -10.76
C ASP A 84 -10.62 -11.26 -10.90
N PHE A 85 -10.64 -12.59 -10.96
CA PHE A 85 -9.43 -13.36 -11.28
C PHE A 85 -8.96 -13.05 -12.70
N LEU A 86 -7.65 -12.98 -12.89
CA LEU A 86 -7.10 -12.84 -14.25
C LEU A 86 -7.56 -14.00 -15.13
N THR A 87 -8.15 -13.65 -16.27
CA THR A 87 -8.60 -14.62 -17.28
C THR A 87 -7.49 -14.97 -18.26
N ALA A 88 -7.58 -16.14 -18.92
CA ALA A 88 -6.64 -16.54 -19.97
C ALA A 88 -6.52 -15.45 -21.06
N SER A 89 -7.64 -14.88 -21.51
CA SER A 89 -7.64 -13.83 -22.55
C SER A 89 -6.88 -12.57 -22.10
N ARG A 90 -7.05 -12.16 -20.83
CA ARG A 90 -6.34 -10.99 -20.31
C ARG A 90 -4.84 -11.24 -20.16
N ILE A 91 -4.45 -12.40 -19.67
CA ILE A 91 -3.06 -12.84 -19.56
C ILE A 91 -2.40 -12.86 -20.94
N GLU A 92 -3.05 -13.47 -21.92
CA GLU A 92 -2.55 -13.54 -23.30
C GLU A 92 -2.39 -12.14 -23.91
N THR A 93 -3.34 -11.22 -23.66
CA THR A 93 -3.26 -9.83 -24.12
C THR A 93 -2.04 -9.12 -23.52
N LEU A 94 -1.82 -9.23 -22.22
CA LEU A 94 -0.68 -8.62 -21.54
C LEU A 94 0.66 -9.15 -22.05
N LEU A 95 0.79 -10.48 -22.18
CA LEU A 95 2.05 -11.14 -22.52
C LEU A 95 2.34 -11.21 -24.03
N SER A 96 1.35 -10.97 -24.91
CA SER A 96 1.57 -10.79 -26.35
C SER A 96 1.84 -9.34 -26.74
N GLY A 97 1.58 -8.39 -25.84
CA GLY A 97 1.73 -6.95 -26.05
C GLY A 97 3.01 -6.41 -25.41
N ASP A 98 2.82 -5.59 -24.37
CA ASP A 98 3.88 -4.76 -23.80
C ASP A 98 4.68 -5.43 -22.67
N TYR A 99 4.25 -6.58 -22.15
CA TYR A 99 4.83 -7.18 -20.96
C TYR A 99 5.40 -8.57 -21.21
N ASP A 100 6.42 -8.91 -20.43
CA ASP A 100 7.12 -10.18 -20.50
C ASP A 100 6.72 -11.11 -19.35
N ALA A 101 6.30 -10.54 -18.22
CA ALA A 101 5.85 -11.27 -17.04
C ALA A 101 4.78 -10.50 -16.27
N ILE A 102 3.97 -11.22 -15.49
CA ILE A 102 3.04 -10.71 -14.51
C ILE A 102 3.55 -11.14 -13.13
N LEU A 103 3.85 -10.18 -12.26
CA LEU A 103 4.28 -10.42 -10.88
C LEU A 103 3.27 -9.83 -9.90
N PRO A 104 3.27 -10.25 -8.62
CA PRO A 104 2.51 -9.56 -7.59
C PRO A 104 2.90 -8.10 -7.49
N THR A 105 1.92 -7.22 -7.30
CA THR A 105 2.17 -5.81 -6.98
C THR A 105 3.15 -5.73 -5.82
N SER A 106 4.23 -4.99 -6.03
CA SER A 106 5.26 -4.78 -5.03
C SER A 106 4.73 -3.95 -3.88
N SER A 107 5.14 -4.30 -2.68
CA SER A 107 4.78 -3.58 -1.46
C SER A 107 6.00 -2.96 -0.79
N PHE A 108 5.82 -1.78 -0.19
CA PHE A 108 6.86 -1.18 0.64
C PHE A 108 6.91 -1.88 2.00
N THR A 109 8.09 -2.33 2.39
CA THR A 109 8.31 -2.84 3.74
C THR A 109 8.33 -1.67 4.74
N HIS A 110 8.02 -1.96 6.01
CA HIS A 110 8.14 -0.97 7.10
C HIS A 110 9.60 -0.72 7.52
N TYR A 111 10.53 -1.51 7.01
CA TYR A 111 11.96 -1.40 7.27
C TYR A 111 12.62 -0.44 6.29
N LYS A 112 13.82 0.03 6.63
CA LYS A 112 14.59 0.95 5.79
C LYS A 112 14.83 0.39 4.38
N ASN A 113 15.05 -0.93 4.30
CA ASN A 113 15.27 -1.65 3.05
C ASN A 113 14.89 -3.13 3.21
N THR A 114 14.93 -3.90 2.13
CA THR A 114 14.57 -5.33 2.16
C THR A 114 15.63 -6.20 2.83
N ARG A 115 16.88 -5.75 2.91
CA ARG A 115 17.92 -6.42 3.72
C ARG A 115 17.61 -6.32 5.21
N ASP A 116 17.28 -5.12 5.70
CA ASP A 116 16.90 -4.92 7.11
C ASP A 116 15.63 -5.71 7.45
N HIS A 117 14.67 -5.76 6.52
CA HIS A 117 13.50 -6.63 6.65
C HIS A 117 13.89 -8.10 6.80
N TYR A 118 14.76 -8.61 5.92
CA TYR A 118 15.22 -9.99 6.00
C TYR A 118 15.97 -10.28 7.30
N ALA A 119 16.88 -9.39 7.70
CA ALA A 119 17.67 -9.54 8.93
C ALA A 119 16.82 -9.51 10.20
N HIS A 120 15.64 -8.86 10.17
CA HIS A 120 14.70 -8.85 11.29
C HIS A 120 13.88 -10.15 11.36
N GLU A 121 13.41 -10.63 10.22
CA GLU A 121 12.53 -11.81 10.14
C GLU A 121 13.29 -13.14 10.09
N HIS A 122 14.54 -13.12 9.58
CA HIS A 122 15.36 -14.30 9.28
C HIS A 122 16.82 -14.08 9.69
N TYR A 123 17.68 -15.06 9.39
CA TYR A 123 19.11 -14.96 9.68
C TYR A 123 19.87 -14.27 8.55
N GLU A 124 20.38 -13.07 8.78
CA GLU A 124 21.12 -12.28 7.78
C GLU A 124 22.30 -13.04 7.16
N LYS A 125 22.96 -13.93 7.91
CA LYS A 125 24.05 -14.77 7.42
C LYS A 125 23.68 -15.57 6.15
N ASP A 126 22.43 -16.01 6.06
CA ASP A 126 21.96 -16.81 4.91
C ASP A 126 21.85 -15.95 3.65
N LEU A 127 21.42 -14.68 3.82
CA LEU A 127 21.39 -13.70 2.73
C LEU A 127 22.80 -13.32 2.26
N LEU A 128 23.75 -13.22 3.18
CA LEU A 128 25.17 -12.99 2.84
C LEU A 128 25.75 -14.15 2.06
N THR A 129 25.46 -15.40 2.47
CA THR A 129 25.86 -16.61 1.73
C THR A 129 25.23 -16.63 0.34
N LEU A 130 23.95 -16.24 0.20
CA LEU A 130 23.31 -16.12 -1.11
C LEU A 130 24.04 -15.12 -2.02
N ARG A 131 24.45 -13.98 -1.46
CA ARG A 131 25.23 -12.97 -2.22
C ARG A 131 26.59 -13.51 -2.69
N GLU A 132 27.28 -14.28 -1.86
CA GLU A 132 28.53 -14.96 -2.24
C GLU A 132 28.30 -15.94 -3.41
N ILE A 133 27.24 -16.76 -3.32
CA ILE A 133 26.86 -17.71 -4.38
C ILE A 133 26.56 -16.97 -5.69
N LEU A 134 25.81 -15.86 -5.64
CA LEU A 134 25.57 -15.03 -6.82
C LEU A 134 26.86 -14.49 -7.41
N SER A 135 27.83 -14.10 -6.60
CA SER A 135 29.13 -13.61 -7.10
C SER A 135 29.93 -14.68 -7.86
N GLU A 136 29.68 -15.94 -7.59
CA GLU A 136 30.34 -17.07 -8.22
C GLU A 136 29.59 -17.61 -9.44
N LEU A 137 28.25 -17.74 -9.33
CA LEU A 137 27.42 -18.40 -10.33
C LEU A 137 26.76 -17.46 -11.33
N SER A 138 26.52 -16.21 -10.93
CA SER A 138 25.83 -15.19 -11.73
C SER A 138 26.28 -13.77 -11.34
N PRO A 139 27.58 -13.45 -11.53
CA PRO A 139 28.15 -12.17 -11.11
C PRO A 139 27.48 -10.96 -11.77
N GLU A 140 26.92 -11.12 -12.96
CA GLU A 140 26.13 -10.12 -13.67
C GLU A 140 24.83 -9.73 -12.93
N SER A 141 24.32 -10.61 -12.06
CA SER A 141 23.10 -10.35 -11.28
C SER A 141 23.36 -9.58 -9.97
N LEU A 142 24.63 -9.42 -9.55
CA LEU A 142 24.96 -8.74 -8.29
C LEU A 142 24.45 -7.27 -8.24
N PRO A 143 24.60 -6.45 -9.30
CA PRO A 143 24.07 -5.09 -9.26
C PRO A 143 22.56 -5.04 -9.02
N ALA A 144 21.78 -5.95 -9.66
CA ALA A 144 20.34 -6.06 -9.47
C ALA A 144 19.99 -6.55 -8.06
N PHE A 145 20.75 -7.51 -7.53
CA PHE A 145 20.59 -8.03 -6.19
C PHE A 145 20.87 -6.97 -5.13
N ASP A 146 22.01 -6.29 -5.20
CA ASP A 146 22.38 -5.23 -4.28
C ASP A 146 21.39 -4.05 -4.35
N LEU A 147 20.91 -3.70 -5.55
CA LEU A 147 19.87 -2.69 -5.73
C LEU A 147 18.57 -3.10 -5.05
N SER A 148 18.10 -4.33 -5.27
CA SER A 148 16.87 -4.87 -4.66
C SER A 148 16.97 -4.88 -3.14
N LEU A 149 18.13 -5.25 -2.57
CA LEU A 149 18.32 -5.28 -1.11
C LEU A 149 18.40 -3.89 -0.48
N ASN A 150 18.87 -2.89 -1.21
CA ASN A 150 18.97 -1.51 -0.71
C ASN A 150 17.66 -0.72 -0.83
N CYS A 151 16.69 -1.21 -1.61
CA CYS A 151 15.33 -0.66 -1.68
C CYS A 151 14.45 -1.25 -0.59
N ASN A 152 13.37 -0.56 -0.25
CA ASN A 152 12.34 -1.11 0.63
C ASN A 152 11.11 -1.67 -0.12
N LEU A 153 11.23 -1.85 -1.42
CA LEU A 153 10.21 -2.42 -2.30
C LEU A 153 10.45 -3.92 -2.48
N MET A 154 9.44 -4.74 -2.24
CA MET A 154 9.54 -6.19 -2.27
C MET A 154 8.39 -6.83 -3.06
N SER A 155 8.73 -7.77 -3.93
CA SER A 155 7.77 -8.74 -4.48
C SER A 155 7.81 -10.00 -3.62
N ALA A 156 6.67 -10.41 -3.08
CA ALA A 156 6.56 -11.55 -2.18
C ALA A 156 5.95 -12.78 -2.88
N TRP A 157 6.04 -13.93 -2.21
CA TRP A 157 5.26 -15.14 -2.46
C TRP A 157 5.69 -16.02 -3.65
N ASN A 158 6.79 -15.78 -4.32
CA ASN A 158 7.25 -16.62 -5.45
C ASN A 158 6.16 -16.87 -6.51
N MET A 159 5.30 -15.88 -6.77
CA MET A 159 4.21 -15.95 -7.74
C MET A 159 4.62 -15.25 -9.03
N LEU A 160 4.32 -15.85 -10.17
CA LEU A 160 4.51 -15.24 -11.48
C LEU A 160 3.61 -15.87 -12.54
N ILE A 161 3.32 -15.13 -13.62
CA ILE A 161 2.75 -15.66 -14.86
C ILE A 161 3.62 -15.12 -16.00
N THR A 162 4.09 -15.99 -16.88
CA THR A 162 4.96 -15.59 -17.99
C THR A 162 4.93 -16.61 -19.13
N ARG A 163 5.51 -16.28 -20.28
CA ARG A 163 5.73 -17.26 -21.36
C ARG A 163 6.63 -18.38 -20.87
N LYS A 164 6.37 -19.61 -21.34
CA LYS A 164 7.09 -20.80 -20.87
C LYS A 164 8.60 -20.71 -21.09
N GLU A 165 9.04 -20.08 -22.17
CA GLU A 165 10.46 -19.85 -22.45
C GLU A 165 11.16 -19.00 -21.38
N ILE A 166 10.53 -17.91 -20.92
CA ILE A 166 11.05 -17.03 -19.85
C ILE A 166 11.00 -17.76 -18.51
N PHE A 167 9.95 -18.55 -18.28
CA PHE A 167 9.84 -19.38 -17.08
C PHE A 167 10.98 -20.39 -17.00
N ASP A 168 11.30 -21.04 -18.12
CA ASP A 168 12.39 -22.01 -18.20
C ASP A 168 13.74 -21.34 -17.97
N GLU A 169 13.94 -20.16 -18.52
CA GLU A 169 15.14 -19.35 -18.30
C GLU A 169 15.26 -18.96 -16.81
N TYR A 170 14.20 -18.48 -16.21
CA TYR A 170 14.16 -18.16 -14.77
C TYR A 170 14.50 -19.37 -13.90
N CYS A 171 13.87 -20.51 -14.15
CA CYS A 171 14.14 -21.74 -13.39
C CYS A 171 15.56 -22.26 -13.59
N SER A 172 16.08 -22.18 -14.82
CA SER A 172 17.47 -22.62 -15.12
C SER A 172 18.52 -21.75 -14.42
N TRP A 173 18.23 -20.51 -14.17
CA TRP A 173 19.04 -19.58 -13.37
C TRP A 173 18.84 -19.80 -11.87
N LEU A 174 17.60 -19.91 -11.39
CA LEU A 174 17.25 -19.95 -9.97
C LEU A 174 17.75 -21.23 -9.27
N PHE A 175 17.44 -22.41 -9.83
CA PHE A 175 17.66 -23.66 -9.12
C PHE A 175 19.14 -24.02 -8.88
N PRO A 176 20.10 -23.76 -9.78
CA PRO A 176 21.51 -23.91 -9.46
C PRO A 176 21.96 -23.07 -8.27
N ILE A 177 21.47 -21.85 -8.15
CA ILE A 177 21.77 -20.94 -7.03
C ILE A 177 21.21 -21.52 -5.72
N LEU A 178 19.95 -21.95 -5.71
CA LEU A 178 19.31 -22.51 -4.52
C LEU A 178 19.92 -23.86 -4.10
N PHE A 179 20.31 -24.70 -5.05
CA PHE A 179 21.01 -25.98 -4.75
C PHE A 179 22.40 -25.73 -4.20
N GLU A 180 23.09 -24.69 -4.64
CA GLU A 180 24.36 -24.31 -4.04
C GLU A 180 24.17 -23.74 -2.64
N ALA A 181 23.10 -22.96 -2.41
CA ALA A 181 22.72 -22.48 -1.08
C ALA A 181 22.41 -23.65 -0.14
N GLU A 182 21.70 -24.68 -0.60
CA GLU A 182 21.42 -25.91 0.18
C GLU A 182 22.69 -26.66 0.62
N LYS A 183 23.75 -26.60 -0.15
CA LYS A 183 25.03 -27.21 0.21
C LYS A 183 25.80 -26.40 1.24
N ARG A 184 25.69 -25.08 1.23
CA ARG A 184 26.50 -24.18 2.06
C ARG A 184 25.82 -23.78 3.36
N ILE A 185 24.49 -23.80 3.42
CA ILE A 185 23.73 -23.36 4.57
C ILE A 185 23.19 -24.57 5.32
N ASP A 186 23.71 -24.81 6.53
CA ASP A 186 23.20 -25.86 7.41
C ASP A 186 21.96 -25.36 8.17
N ILE A 187 20.80 -25.93 7.81
CA ILE A 187 19.49 -25.63 8.44
C ILE A 187 19.10 -26.63 9.53
N SER A 188 19.94 -27.56 9.90
CA SER A 188 19.61 -28.65 10.84
C SER A 188 19.19 -28.15 12.23
N SER A 189 19.65 -26.97 12.62
CA SER A 189 19.32 -26.31 13.90
C SER A 189 18.17 -25.30 13.79
N TYR A 190 17.59 -25.11 12.59
CA TYR A 190 16.53 -24.14 12.37
C TYR A 190 15.17 -24.72 12.81
N ASP A 191 14.33 -23.86 13.37
CA ASP A 191 12.95 -24.21 13.65
C ASP A 191 12.13 -24.40 12.36
N THR A 192 10.87 -24.79 12.49
CA THR A 192 9.99 -25.05 11.35
C THR A 192 9.78 -23.80 10.47
N PHE A 193 9.78 -22.60 11.07
CA PHE A 193 9.62 -21.36 10.34
C PHE A 193 10.90 -21.02 9.57
N GLN A 194 12.04 -20.95 10.25
CA GLN A 194 13.32 -20.64 9.63
C GLN A 194 13.80 -21.72 8.66
N GLY A 195 13.40 -22.99 8.90
CA GLY A 195 13.72 -24.11 8.02
C GLY A 195 13.13 -24.02 6.60
N ARG A 196 12.20 -23.10 6.34
CA ARG A 196 11.65 -22.79 5.01
C ARG A 196 12.56 -21.88 4.17
N LEU A 197 13.84 -21.87 4.49
CA LEU A 197 14.86 -20.95 4.05
C LEU A 197 14.86 -20.69 2.54
N PHE A 198 14.82 -21.74 1.71
CA PHE A 198 15.02 -21.59 0.26
C PHE A 198 13.81 -20.91 -0.39
N GLY A 199 12.60 -21.06 0.17
CA GLY A 199 11.44 -20.25 -0.19
C GLY A 199 11.68 -18.77 0.08
N TYR A 200 12.20 -18.40 1.24
CA TYR A 200 12.50 -17.00 1.60
C TYR A 200 13.62 -16.38 0.78
N LEU A 201 14.68 -17.16 0.47
CA LEU A 201 15.77 -16.70 -0.39
C LEU A 201 15.28 -16.47 -1.84
N SER A 202 14.42 -17.34 -2.34
CA SER A 202 13.84 -17.20 -3.68
C SER A 202 12.99 -15.95 -3.84
N GLU A 203 12.25 -15.55 -2.82
CA GLU A 203 11.50 -14.28 -2.83
C GLU A 203 12.40 -13.04 -3.02
N ARG A 204 13.67 -13.12 -2.67
CA ARG A 204 14.67 -12.07 -2.91
C ARG A 204 15.28 -12.12 -4.30
N LEU A 205 15.10 -13.24 -5.03
CA LEU A 205 15.72 -13.49 -6.32
C LEU A 205 14.80 -13.23 -7.51
N ILE A 206 13.49 -13.41 -7.35
CA ILE A 206 12.54 -13.27 -8.48
C ILE A 206 12.66 -11.92 -9.18
N ARG A 207 12.64 -10.81 -8.43
CA ARG A 207 12.76 -9.47 -9.01
C ARG A 207 14.17 -9.22 -9.58
N VAL A 208 15.20 -9.80 -8.98
CA VAL A 208 16.59 -9.71 -9.45
C VAL A 208 16.73 -10.29 -10.86
N PHE A 209 16.12 -11.44 -11.12
CA PHE A 209 16.13 -12.05 -12.45
C PHE A 209 15.53 -11.11 -13.50
N PHE A 210 14.32 -10.63 -13.27
CA PHE A 210 13.63 -9.75 -14.24
C PHE A 210 14.34 -8.41 -14.43
N LEU A 211 14.87 -7.80 -13.37
CA LEU A 211 15.64 -6.56 -13.46
C LEU A 211 16.94 -6.76 -14.28
N ASN A 212 17.65 -7.87 -14.06
CA ASN A 212 18.89 -8.15 -14.75
C ASN A 212 18.70 -8.40 -16.26
N HIS A 213 17.57 -8.97 -16.65
CA HIS A 213 17.24 -9.28 -18.05
C HIS A 213 16.46 -8.17 -18.76
N THR A 214 16.17 -7.07 -18.08
CA THR A 214 15.40 -5.94 -18.64
C THR A 214 14.02 -6.31 -19.16
N TYR A 215 13.40 -7.36 -18.62
CA TYR A 215 12.04 -7.75 -18.92
C TYR A 215 11.03 -6.74 -18.37
N ARG A 216 9.98 -6.47 -19.13
CA ARG A 216 8.88 -5.59 -18.73
C ARG A 216 7.88 -6.35 -17.89
N ILE A 217 7.66 -5.88 -16.67
CA ILE A 217 6.78 -6.52 -15.69
C ILE A 217 5.44 -5.78 -15.64
N TYR A 218 4.34 -6.53 -15.71
CA TYR A 218 3.03 -6.05 -15.27
C TYR A 218 2.84 -6.45 -13.81
N GLU A 219 2.59 -5.49 -12.93
CA GLU A 219 2.29 -5.78 -11.53
C GLU A 219 0.77 -5.92 -11.35
N ALA A 220 0.31 -7.13 -11.01
CA ALA A 220 -1.08 -7.43 -10.74
C ALA A 220 -1.35 -7.54 -9.24
N GLU A 221 -2.51 -7.08 -8.81
CA GLU A 221 -2.94 -7.24 -7.42
C GLU A 221 -3.14 -8.71 -7.08
N VAL A 222 -2.90 -9.05 -5.81
CA VAL A 222 -3.10 -10.40 -5.29
C VAL A 222 -4.17 -10.38 -4.21
N ARG A 223 -5.27 -11.10 -4.47
CA ARG A 223 -6.31 -11.31 -3.46
C ARG A 223 -5.95 -12.50 -2.58
N LEU A 224 -6.02 -12.29 -1.27
CA LEU A 224 -5.92 -13.36 -0.29
C LEU A 224 -7.30 -14.02 -0.13
N MET A 225 -7.43 -15.25 -0.63
CA MET A 225 -8.65 -16.07 -0.54
C MET A 225 -8.63 -16.92 0.73
N ASN A 226 -8.50 -16.31 1.88
CA ASN A 226 -8.76 -17.00 3.13
C ASN A 226 -10.17 -16.59 3.59
N PRO A 227 -11.18 -17.47 3.53
CA PRO A 227 -12.51 -17.13 4.01
C PRO A 227 -12.50 -16.63 5.46
N GLU A 228 -11.58 -17.14 6.29
CA GLU A 228 -11.41 -16.71 7.66
C GLU A 228 -10.81 -15.29 7.75
N ASP A 229 -9.85 -14.91 6.88
CA ASP A 229 -9.22 -13.58 6.94
C ASP A 229 -10.17 -12.49 6.43
N ALA A 230 -10.86 -12.72 5.31
CA ALA A 230 -11.87 -11.78 4.82
C ALA A 230 -13.05 -11.66 5.81
N TYR A 231 -13.50 -12.79 6.36
CA TYR A 231 -14.52 -12.85 7.40
C TYR A 231 -14.05 -12.15 8.68
N ASN A 232 -12.81 -12.42 9.13
CA ASN A 232 -12.22 -11.79 10.32
C ASN A 232 -11.99 -10.28 10.12
N GLN A 233 -11.59 -9.85 8.92
CA GLN A 233 -11.51 -8.41 8.62
C GLN A 233 -12.87 -7.74 8.64
N ALA A 234 -13.89 -8.34 8.03
CA ALA A 234 -15.25 -7.81 8.05
C ALA A 234 -15.82 -7.78 9.49
N ILE A 235 -15.63 -8.86 10.27
CA ILE A 235 -16.01 -8.91 11.69
C ILE A 235 -15.23 -7.86 12.50
N ARG A 236 -13.94 -7.70 12.25
CA ARG A 236 -13.13 -6.71 12.97
C ARG A 236 -13.63 -5.30 12.70
N LYS A 237 -13.88 -4.94 11.45
CA LYS A 237 -14.45 -3.62 11.09
C LYS A 237 -15.79 -3.37 11.78
N ASP A 238 -16.73 -4.32 11.65
CA ASP A 238 -18.04 -4.25 12.27
C ASP A 238 -17.94 -4.17 13.82
N SER A 239 -17.03 -4.92 14.41
CA SER A 239 -16.80 -4.93 15.86
C SER A 239 -16.19 -3.62 16.36
N VAL A 240 -15.24 -3.03 15.64
CA VAL A 240 -14.64 -1.73 15.99
C VAL A 240 -15.68 -0.63 15.84
N GLU A 241 -16.45 -0.61 14.75
CA GLU A 241 -17.53 0.37 14.56
C GLU A 241 -18.59 0.27 15.67
N LYS A 242 -19.06 -0.93 15.99
CA LYS A 242 -20.01 -1.15 17.08
C LYS A 242 -19.46 -0.71 18.43
N LEU A 243 -18.18 -1.01 18.70
CA LEU A 243 -17.52 -0.54 19.91
C LEU A 243 -17.48 0.99 19.97
N LEU A 244 -17.07 1.65 18.89
CA LEU A 244 -17.01 3.11 18.85
C LEU A 244 -18.39 3.73 19.00
N ARG A 245 -19.43 3.23 18.31
CA ARG A 245 -20.83 3.69 18.49
C ARG A 245 -21.30 3.54 19.94
N LEU A 246 -20.97 2.43 20.58
CA LEU A 246 -21.29 2.23 22.00
C LEU A 246 -20.55 3.23 22.89
N LYS A 247 -19.26 3.43 22.64
CA LYS A 247 -18.41 4.34 23.43
C LYS A 247 -18.84 5.81 23.33
N ILE A 248 -19.38 6.23 22.19
CA ILE A 248 -19.86 7.62 21.97
C ILE A 248 -21.39 7.72 21.93
N HIS A 249 -22.11 6.72 22.47
CA HIS A 249 -23.58 6.62 22.34
C HIS A 249 -24.30 7.88 22.81
N ASP A 250 -23.95 8.40 23.97
CA ASP A 250 -24.62 9.58 24.53
C ASP A 250 -24.34 10.83 23.68
N LEU A 251 -23.11 11.01 23.23
CA LEU A 251 -22.74 12.08 22.30
C LEU A 251 -23.54 11.98 21.00
N LEU A 252 -23.60 10.79 20.41
CA LEU A 252 -24.35 10.56 19.18
C LEU A 252 -25.84 10.87 19.35
N THR A 253 -26.42 10.48 20.47
CA THR A 253 -27.83 10.75 20.80
C THR A 253 -28.11 12.25 20.92
N ILE A 254 -27.19 13.00 21.56
CA ILE A 254 -27.28 14.48 21.66
C ILE A 254 -27.30 15.09 20.25
N TYR A 255 -26.35 14.70 19.38
CA TYR A 255 -26.28 15.23 18.01
C TYR A 255 -27.48 14.84 17.16
N GLN A 256 -27.99 13.61 17.28
CA GLN A 256 -29.21 13.16 16.58
C GLN A 256 -30.48 13.90 17.03
N SER A 257 -30.50 14.44 18.25
CA SER A 257 -31.60 15.29 18.74
C SER A 257 -31.54 16.73 18.22
N GLY A 258 -30.57 17.07 17.40
CA GLY A 258 -30.34 18.40 16.84
C GLY A 258 -29.57 19.33 17.76
N ASN A 259 -29.04 18.85 18.89
CA ASN A 259 -28.21 19.62 19.80
C ASN A 259 -26.74 19.38 19.50
N HIS A 260 -26.07 20.36 18.92
CA HIS A 260 -24.64 20.28 18.62
C HIS A 260 -23.85 20.88 19.80
N VAL A 261 -23.08 20.06 20.48
CA VAL A 261 -22.33 20.48 21.68
C VAL A 261 -20.82 20.46 21.37
N ASN A 262 -20.08 21.33 22.02
CA ASN A 262 -18.63 21.25 22.09
C ASN A 262 -18.25 20.77 23.49
N LEU A 263 -17.56 19.64 23.58
CA LEU A 263 -17.02 19.10 24.84
C LEU A 263 -15.90 19.98 25.41
N VAL A 264 -15.18 20.62 24.49
CA VAL A 264 -14.17 21.63 24.80
C VAL A 264 -14.58 22.91 24.06
N GLU A 265 -14.80 24.00 24.79
CA GLU A 265 -15.05 25.28 24.15
C GLU A 265 -13.84 25.64 23.27
N PRO A 266 -14.02 25.81 21.97
CA PRO A 266 -12.94 26.18 21.10
C PRO A 266 -12.38 27.54 21.49
N GLN A 267 -11.11 27.59 21.88
CA GLN A 267 -10.42 28.87 21.99
C GLN A 267 -10.22 29.40 20.57
N ILE A 268 -11.10 30.32 20.15
CA ILE A 268 -11.00 30.94 18.83
C ILE A 268 -9.82 31.91 18.87
N ILE A 269 -8.72 31.52 18.24
CA ILE A 269 -7.61 32.41 17.95
C ILE A 269 -7.98 33.08 16.63
N GLU A 270 -8.29 34.37 16.66
CA GLU A 270 -8.64 35.12 15.45
C GLU A 270 -7.46 35.06 14.46
N LYS A 271 -7.73 34.61 13.24
CA LYS A 271 -6.77 34.57 12.13
C LYS A 271 -7.41 35.26 10.93
N ASP A 272 -6.65 36.14 10.30
CA ASP A 272 -7.02 36.74 9.02
C ASP A 272 -6.27 36.01 7.88
N PHE A 273 -7.02 35.30 7.06
CA PHE A 273 -6.50 34.61 5.86
C PHE A 273 -6.57 35.50 4.62
N HIS A 274 -6.82 36.82 4.79
CA HIS A 274 -6.87 37.79 3.70
C HIS A 274 -7.84 37.42 2.56
N GLY A 275 -8.93 36.78 2.90
CA GLY A 275 -9.93 36.30 1.92
C GLY A 275 -9.48 35.09 1.11
N LYS A 276 -8.40 34.42 1.49
CA LYS A 276 -7.92 33.19 0.87
C LYS A 276 -8.36 31.96 1.66
N LEU A 277 -8.50 30.83 0.95
CA LEU A 277 -8.77 29.55 1.55
C LEU A 277 -7.50 29.02 2.25
N PRO A 278 -7.51 28.75 3.57
CA PRO A 278 -6.37 28.13 4.23
C PRO A 278 -6.22 26.66 3.79
N ILE A 279 -5.00 26.29 3.45
CA ILE A 279 -4.61 24.89 3.23
C ILE A 279 -3.72 24.47 4.38
N TRP A 280 -4.16 23.48 5.14
CA TRP A 280 -3.48 22.95 6.32
C TRP A 280 -2.64 21.75 5.95
N VAL A 281 -1.35 21.83 6.17
CA VAL A 281 -0.41 20.72 5.96
C VAL A 281 0.42 20.56 7.22
N CYS A 282 0.49 19.35 7.77
CA CYS A 282 1.21 19.09 9.01
C CYS A 282 2.41 18.15 8.81
N TRP A 283 3.55 18.59 9.32
CA TRP A 283 4.72 17.76 9.53
C TRP A 283 5.36 18.13 10.86
N TRP A 284 5.06 17.36 11.89
CA TRP A 284 5.34 17.70 13.29
C TRP A 284 6.80 18.09 13.55
N GLN A 285 7.75 17.43 12.90
CA GLN A 285 9.19 17.63 13.08
C GLN A 285 9.76 18.85 12.32
N GLY A 286 8.92 19.56 11.56
CA GLY A 286 9.33 20.66 10.70
C GLY A 286 9.66 20.23 9.28
N PHE A 287 9.36 21.12 8.32
CA PHE A 287 9.51 20.80 6.90
C PHE A 287 10.95 20.89 6.40
N GLN A 288 11.86 21.57 7.10
CA GLN A 288 13.25 21.72 6.65
C GLN A 288 14.01 20.40 6.65
N ASP A 289 13.77 19.57 7.68
CA ASP A 289 14.41 18.27 7.86
C ASP A 289 13.50 17.10 7.46
N ALA A 290 12.40 17.39 6.75
CA ALA A 290 11.47 16.37 6.30
C ALA A 290 12.11 15.46 5.23
N PRO A 291 11.68 14.19 5.12
CA PRO A 291 12.17 13.28 4.08
C PRO A 291 12.09 13.87 2.68
N ALA A 292 13.00 13.46 1.79
CA ALA A 292 13.07 13.98 0.42
C ALA A 292 11.73 13.93 -0.33
N LEU A 293 10.93 12.89 -0.10
CA LEU A 293 9.58 12.80 -0.69
C LEU A 293 8.66 13.93 -0.22
N VAL A 294 8.69 14.28 1.07
CA VAL A 294 7.88 15.37 1.61
C VAL A 294 8.34 16.71 1.03
N GLN A 295 9.64 16.90 0.81
CA GLN A 295 10.17 18.08 0.14
C GLN A 295 9.69 18.18 -1.31
N VAL A 296 9.73 17.08 -2.06
CA VAL A 296 9.21 17.01 -3.44
C VAL A 296 7.71 17.32 -3.48
N CYS A 297 6.94 16.80 -2.53
CA CYS A 297 5.52 17.13 -2.40
C CYS A 297 5.34 18.63 -2.12
N ARG A 298 6.09 19.17 -1.16
CA ARG A 298 6.05 20.59 -0.79
C ARG A 298 6.34 21.52 -1.97
N ASP A 299 7.38 21.22 -2.76
CA ASP A 299 7.70 21.98 -3.96
C ASP A 299 6.59 21.91 -5.01
N SER A 300 5.89 20.78 -5.10
CA SER A 300 4.76 20.60 -6.02
C SER A 300 3.56 21.47 -5.65
N TRP A 301 3.29 21.67 -4.34
CA TRP A 301 2.19 22.53 -3.90
C TRP A 301 2.41 23.99 -4.32
N GLN A 302 3.63 24.48 -4.15
CA GLN A 302 3.98 25.85 -4.54
C GLN A 302 3.82 26.09 -6.04
N ARG A 303 4.04 25.07 -6.87
CA ARG A 303 3.91 25.16 -8.32
C ARG A 303 2.47 25.07 -8.81
N HIS A 304 1.64 24.21 -8.17
CA HIS A 304 0.38 23.74 -8.73
C HIS A 304 -0.87 24.12 -7.94
N LEU A 305 -0.71 24.80 -6.79
CA LEU A 305 -1.84 25.39 -6.09
C LEU A 305 -1.97 26.88 -6.47
N PRO A 306 -3.20 27.36 -6.68
CA PRO A 306 -3.43 28.74 -7.13
C PRO A 306 -3.20 29.76 -6.00
N ALA A 307 -2.01 30.34 -5.92
CA ALA A 307 -1.58 31.26 -4.85
C ALA A 307 -2.46 32.52 -4.69
N ASP A 308 -3.28 32.84 -5.68
CA ASP A 308 -4.26 33.93 -5.61
C ASP A 308 -5.52 33.53 -4.82
N LEU A 309 -5.85 32.24 -4.73
CA LEU A 309 -7.02 31.72 -4.01
C LEU A 309 -6.71 31.13 -2.65
N ILE A 310 -5.49 30.68 -2.42
CA ILE A 310 -5.15 29.90 -1.22
C ILE A 310 -3.97 30.48 -0.44
N GLU A 311 -3.88 30.08 0.82
CA GLU A 311 -2.72 30.27 1.68
C GLU A 311 -2.33 28.96 2.35
N ILE A 312 -1.08 28.51 2.16
CA ILE A 312 -0.59 27.25 2.76
C ILE A 312 -0.06 27.54 4.16
N HIS A 313 -0.59 26.82 5.15
CA HIS A 313 -0.17 26.84 6.54
C HIS A 313 0.56 25.55 6.88
N GLU A 314 1.88 25.64 7.03
CA GLU A 314 2.73 24.53 7.44
C GLU A 314 2.74 24.41 8.96
N ILE A 315 2.07 23.38 9.47
CA ILE A 315 1.92 23.13 10.91
C ILE A 315 3.02 22.17 11.39
N THR A 316 3.62 22.55 12.52
CA THR A 316 4.71 21.82 13.18
C THR A 316 4.50 21.84 14.70
N PHE A 317 5.34 21.14 15.47
CA PHE A 317 5.34 21.26 16.93
C PHE A 317 5.60 22.67 17.43
N ASP A 318 6.36 23.48 16.67
CA ASP A 318 6.75 24.81 17.11
C ASP A 318 5.63 25.85 16.96
N ASN A 319 4.63 25.59 16.08
CA ASN A 319 3.62 26.60 15.74
C ASN A 319 2.16 26.13 15.83
N TYR A 320 1.87 24.85 16.10
CA TYR A 320 0.49 24.39 16.14
C TYR A 320 -0.36 25.13 17.18
N GLN A 321 0.26 25.57 18.29
CA GLN A 321 -0.40 26.32 19.37
C GLN A 321 -0.82 27.73 18.94
N ASP A 322 -0.31 28.26 17.84
CA ASP A 322 -0.77 29.51 17.24
C ASP A 322 -2.18 29.38 16.62
N TYR A 323 -2.67 28.16 16.43
CA TYR A 323 -3.94 27.85 15.79
C TYR A 323 -4.89 27.09 16.72
N VAL A 324 -4.40 26.12 17.47
CA VAL A 324 -5.22 25.23 18.29
C VAL A 324 -4.58 24.97 19.66
N SER A 325 -5.41 24.66 20.64
CA SER A 325 -4.96 24.21 21.95
C SER A 325 -5.66 22.89 22.26
N PHE A 326 -4.90 21.81 22.35
CA PHE A 326 -5.46 20.52 22.76
C PHE A 326 -5.78 20.51 24.26
N PRO A 327 -6.85 19.80 24.67
CA PRO A 327 -7.11 19.54 26.07
C PRO A 327 -5.94 18.83 26.76
N ASP A 328 -5.74 19.08 28.04
CA ASP A 328 -4.64 18.50 28.82
C ASP A 328 -4.60 16.97 28.76
N TRP A 329 -5.77 16.32 28.74
CA TRP A 329 -5.82 14.85 28.67
C TRP A 329 -5.38 14.31 27.32
N ILE A 330 -5.56 15.03 26.21
CA ILE A 330 -5.02 14.65 24.89
C ILE A 330 -3.49 14.80 24.88
N ASN A 331 -2.98 15.95 25.38
CA ASN A 331 -1.54 16.18 25.49
C ASN A 331 -0.88 15.10 26.37
N LYS A 332 -1.52 14.76 27.49
CA LYS A 332 -1.03 13.71 28.39
C LYS A 332 -0.98 12.36 27.70
N ARG A 333 -2.03 11.92 26.98
CA ARG A 333 -2.04 10.64 26.28
C ARG A 333 -0.95 10.55 25.20
N TYR A 334 -0.68 11.66 24.53
CA TYR A 334 0.44 11.71 23.58
C TYR A 334 1.78 11.58 24.31
N GLN A 335 2.00 12.31 25.41
CA GLN A 335 3.23 12.25 26.20
C GLN A 335 3.48 10.87 26.82
N ASP A 336 2.43 10.21 27.27
CA ASP A 336 2.47 8.86 27.85
C ASP A 336 2.60 7.76 26.77
N GLY A 337 2.54 8.10 25.48
CA GLY A 337 2.71 7.18 24.34
C GLY A 337 1.46 6.39 23.95
N HIS A 338 0.29 6.72 24.50
CA HIS A 338 -0.98 6.06 24.17
C HIS A 338 -1.50 6.46 22.78
N ILE A 339 -1.32 7.70 22.37
CA ILE A 339 -1.67 8.14 21.02
C ILE A 339 -0.43 8.50 20.21
N SER A 340 -0.44 8.11 18.93
CA SER A 340 0.64 8.39 17.99
C SER A 340 0.57 9.81 17.43
N LEU A 341 1.65 10.27 16.79
CA LEU A 341 1.65 11.52 16.02
C LEU A 341 0.60 11.52 14.90
N THR A 342 0.31 10.37 14.30
CA THR A 342 -0.74 10.26 13.29
C THR A 342 -2.11 10.54 13.91
N MET A 343 -2.41 9.93 15.05
CA MET A 343 -3.67 10.18 15.77
C MET A 343 -3.78 11.63 16.25
N LEU A 344 -2.68 12.23 16.70
CA LEU A 344 -2.65 13.65 17.06
C LEU A 344 -2.90 14.54 15.84
N SER A 345 -2.41 14.16 14.65
CA SER A 345 -2.72 14.84 13.38
C SER A 345 -4.20 14.73 12.99
N ASP A 346 -4.83 13.58 13.29
CA ASP A 346 -6.26 13.39 13.02
C ASP A 346 -7.13 14.33 13.88
N ILE A 347 -6.76 14.50 15.14
CA ILE A 347 -7.44 15.45 16.04
C ILE A 347 -7.17 16.89 15.60
N LEU A 348 -5.91 17.24 15.28
CA LEU A 348 -5.51 18.55 14.76
C LEU A 348 -6.28 18.94 13.50
N ARG A 349 -6.41 17.99 12.56
CA ARG A 349 -7.17 18.15 11.33
C ARG A 349 -8.60 18.57 11.59
N MET A 350 -9.28 17.89 12.50
CA MET A 350 -10.67 18.20 12.83
C MET A 350 -10.81 19.54 13.57
N GLU A 351 -9.85 19.87 14.44
CA GLU A 351 -9.81 21.19 15.11
C GLU A 351 -9.66 22.34 14.10
N LEU A 352 -8.70 22.24 13.18
CA LEU A 352 -8.45 23.29 12.18
C LEU A 352 -9.63 23.43 11.23
N LEU A 353 -10.16 22.33 10.72
CA LEU A 353 -11.30 22.33 9.81
C LEU A 353 -12.57 22.84 10.48
N TYR A 354 -12.81 22.50 11.75
CA TYR A 354 -13.97 23.01 12.49
C TYR A 354 -13.86 24.51 12.76
N ARG A 355 -12.70 24.98 13.24
CA ARG A 355 -12.52 26.38 13.63
C ARG A 355 -12.42 27.32 12.44
N TYR A 356 -11.64 26.97 11.46
CA TYR A 356 -11.23 27.87 10.37
C TYR A 356 -11.77 27.44 9.01
N GLY A 357 -12.25 26.21 8.88
CA GLY A 357 -12.51 25.61 7.57
C GLY A 357 -11.24 25.41 6.76
N GLY A 358 -11.39 25.48 5.44
CA GLY A 358 -10.27 25.30 4.53
C GLY A 358 -10.09 23.88 4.08
N LEU A 359 -8.91 23.56 3.57
CA LEU A 359 -8.55 22.24 3.07
C LEU A 359 -7.43 21.64 3.93
N TRP A 360 -7.66 20.50 4.56
CA TRP A 360 -6.58 19.64 5.04
C TRP A 360 -6.02 18.81 3.91
N MET A 361 -4.70 18.80 3.78
CA MET A 361 -3.97 17.96 2.84
C MET A 361 -2.74 17.36 3.55
N ASP A 362 -2.65 16.03 3.60
CA ASP A 362 -1.47 15.40 4.17
C ASP A 362 -0.18 15.81 3.44
N ALA A 363 0.93 15.91 4.17
CA ALA A 363 2.23 16.34 3.66
C ALA A 363 2.85 15.44 2.56
N THR A 364 2.22 14.31 2.28
CA THR A 364 2.67 13.36 1.26
C THR A 364 1.82 13.36 -0.02
N TYR A 365 1.00 14.39 -0.21
CA TYR A 365 0.34 14.60 -1.49
C TYR A 365 1.26 15.34 -2.47
N TYR A 366 1.51 14.70 -3.60
CA TYR A 366 2.24 15.27 -4.73
C TYR A 366 1.26 15.79 -5.77
N LEU A 367 1.44 17.03 -6.22
CA LEU A 367 0.67 17.63 -7.28
C LEU A 367 1.46 17.56 -8.59
N ALA A 368 0.95 16.81 -9.56
CA ALA A 368 1.61 16.61 -10.85
C ALA A 368 1.31 17.75 -11.85
N LYS A 369 0.15 18.39 -11.70
CA LYS A 369 -0.36 19.52 -12.49
C LYS A 369 -1.25 20.42 -11.63
N ASP A 370 -1.67 21.55 -12.19
CA ASP A 370 -2.52 22.52 -11.51
C ASP A 370 -3.80 21.87 -10.97
N PHE A 371 -4.04 22.08 -9.68
CA PHE A 371 -5.24 21.57 -9.03
C PHE A 371 -6.48 22.36 -9.48
N PRO A 372 -7.59 21.71 -9.82
CA PRO A 372 -8.77 22.38 -10.32
C PRO A 372 -9.34 23.41 -9.34
N ARG A 373 -9.44 24.66 -9.79
CA ARG A 373 -9.83 25.81 -8.95
C ARG A 373 -11.25 25.68 -8.41
N GLU A 374 -12.15 25.02 -9.14
CA GLU A 374 -13.54 24.79 -8.71
C GLU A 374 -13.66 24.01 -7.40
N TYR A 375 -12.71 23.13 -7.09
CA TYR A 375 -12.69 22.39 -5.81
C TYR A 375 -12.23 23.25 -4.63
N LEU A 376 -11.55 24.37 -4.91
CA LEU A 376 -11.08 25.30 -3.89
C LEU A 376 -12.04 26.49 -3.67
N SER A 377 -13.04 26.68 -4.53
CA SER A 377 -13.94 27.82 -4.48
C SER A 377 -14.95 27.74 -3.33
N ASP A 378 -15.44 28.90 -2.86
CA ASP A 378 -16.48 29.01 -1.81
C ASP A 378 -17.82 28.42 -2.25
N SER A 379 -18.09 28.37 -3.57
CA SER A 379 -19.29 27.73 -4.12
C SER A 379 -19.35 26.22 -3.85
N ARG A 380 -18.24 25.61 -3.47
CA ARG A 380 -18.15 24.23 -3.03
C ARG A 380 -17.61 24.17 -1.59
N PRO A 381 -18.45 24.31 -0.59
CA PRO A 381 -18.01 24.38 0.81
C PRO A 381 -17.43 23.05 1.33
N PHE A 382 -17.73 21.94 0.66
CA PHE A 382 -17.21 20.61 0.99
C PHE A 382 -16.54 19.97 -0.23
N TYR A 383 -15.39 19.33 -0.04
CA TYR A 383 -14.72 18.51 -1.03
C TYR A 383 -13.84 17.45 -0.36
N THR A 384 -13.83 16.28 -0.93
CA THR A 384 -12.90 15.19 -0.60
C THR A 384 -12.58 14.42 -1.85
N ILE A 385 -11.49 13.67 -1.87
CA ILE A 385 -11.22 12.73 -2.95
C ILE A 385 -12.20 11.57 -2.81
N HIS A 386 -12.99 11.35 -3.86
CA HIS A 386 -13.93 10.25 -4.00
C HIS A 386 -13.45 9.39 -5.16
N SER A 387 -13.28 8.09 -4.93
CA SER A 387 -12.79 7.13 -5.92
C SER A 387 -13.69 5.90 -5.97
N GLU A 388 -14.13 5.53 -7.17
CA GLU A 388 -14.90 4.30 -7.42
C GLU A 388 -14.02 3.07 -7.66
N SER A 389 -12.70 3.22 -7.54
CA SER A 389 -11.77 2.11 -7.70
C SER A 389 -12.11 0.95 -6.76
N ALA A 390 -12.08 -0.25 -7.30
CA ALA A 390 -12.32 -1.50 -6.57
C ALA A 390 -11.45 -1.66 -5.31
N HIS A 391 -10.23 -1.09 -5.35
CA HIS A 391 -9.30 -1.08 -4.21
C HIS A 391 -9.92 -0.52 -2.91
N TRP A 392 -10.82 0.46 -3.02
CA TRP A 392 -11.43 1.13 -1.87
C TRP A 392 -12.74 0.49 -1.38
N LYS A 393 -13.37 -0.39 -2.17
CA LYS A 393 -14.67 -1.01 -1.82
C LYS A 393 -14.63 -1.84 -0.54
N THR A 394 -13.48 -2.38 -0.20
CA THR A 394 -13.29 -3.17 1.03
C THR A 394 -12.81 -2.35 2.22
N ASP A 395 -12.54 -1.07 2.01
CA ASP A 395 -12.10 -0.13 3.03
C ASP A 395 -13.27 0.38 3.89
N ILE A 396 -12.96 1.06 5.00
CA ILE A 396 -13.94 1.73 5.89
C ILE A 396 -14.69 2.82 5.13
N THR A 397 -13.98 3.53 4.23
CA THR A 397 -14.50 4.66 3.47
C THR A 397 -15.36 4.23 2.28
N GLU A 398 -15.23 3.00 1.80
CA GLU A 398 -15.81 2.50 0.55
C GLU A 398 -15.52 3.41 -0.66
N GLY A 399 -14.39 4.14 -0.60
CA GLY A 399 -13.98 5.11 -1.61
C GLY A 399 -14.71 6.44 -1.58
N LYS A 400 -15.70 6.62 -0.71
CA LYS A 400 -16.58 7.81 -0.68
C LYS A 400 -15.87 9.08 -0.19
N TRP A 401 -14.86 8.93 0.67
CA TRP A 401 -14.06 10.05 1.17
C TRP A 401 -12.61 9.66 1.40
N SER A 402 -11.78 10.67 1.51
CA SER A 402 -10.40 10.57 1.89
C SER A 402 -10.16 11.49 3.09
N GLY A 403 -10.09 10.92 4.31
CA GLY A 403 -9.90 11.69 5.54
C GLY A 403 -8.63 12.53 5.53
N ASN A 404 -7.64 12.17 4.71
CA ASN A 404 -6.36 12.87 4.58
C ASN A 404 -6.32 13.93 3.45
N PHE A 405 -7.47 14.16 2.75
CA PHE A 405 -7.70 15.26 1.80
C PHE A 405 -9.14 15.73 1.92
N LEU A 406 -9.37 16.68 2.79
CA LEU A 406 -10.73 17.05 3.21
C LEU A 406 -10.88 18.58 3.32
N LYS A 407 -11.84 19.14 2.59
CA LYS A 407 -12.23 20.55 2.67
C LYS A 407 -13.58 20.69 3.35
N THR A 408 -13.70 21.65 4.26
CA THR A 408 -14.97 22.02 4.89
C THR A 408 -15.08 23.53 5.06
N ALA A 409 -16.32 24.02 5.26
CA ALA A 409 -16.55 25.37 5.76
C ALA A 409 -16.26 25.43 7.28
N PRO A 410 -15.94 26.62 7.83
CA PRO A 410 -15.85 26.82 9.28
C PRO A 410 -17.17 26.45 9.96
N GLY A 411 -17.10 25.79 11.12
CA GLY A 411 -18.28 25.39 11.90
C GLY A 411 -19.08 24.23 11.29
N ALA A 412 -18.57 23.55 10.26
CA ALA A 412 -19.28 22.43 9.64
C ALA A 412 -19.50 21.26 10.61
N LEU A 413 -20.65 20.59 10.47
CA LEU A 413 -21.08 19.50 11.34
C LEU A 413 -20.09 18.32 11.36
N LEU A 414 -19.55 17.94 10.21
CA LEU A 414 -18.64 16.79 10.11
C LEU A 414 -17.40 16.96 11.00
N PRO A 415 -16.53 17.98 10.83
CA PRO A 415 -15.37 18.12 11.69
C PRO A 415 -15.75 18.38 13.15
N GLN A 416 -16.86 19.07 13.45
CA GLN A 416 -17.34 19.25 14.81
C GLN A 416 -17.65 17.91 15.48
N PHE A 417 -18.46 17.08 14.84
CA PHE A 417 -18.84 15.78 15.40
C PHE A 417 -17.63 14.85 15.58
N VAL A 418 -16.77 14.73 14.56
CA VAL A 418 -15.60 13.84 14.61
C VAL A 418 -14.63 14.29 15.72
N LEU A 419 -14.39 15.60 15.86
CA LEU A 419 -13.57 16.15 16.92
C LEU A 419 -14.12 15.80 18.31
N ASN A 420 -15.43 16.04 18.51
CA ASN A 420 -16.08 15.73 19.78
C ASN A 420 -16.15 14.23 20.05
N ALA A 421 -16.22 13.38 19.00
CA ALA A 421 -16.14 11.94 19.14
C ALA A 421 -14.76 11.47 19.61
N PHE A 422 -13.66 12.05 19.10
CA PHE A 422 -12.32 11.82 19.63
C PHE A 422 -12.21 12.26 21.09
N TYR A 423 -12.67 13.45 21.42
CA TYR A 423 -12.59 13.97 22.78
C TYR A 423 -13.42 13.11 23.75
N TYR A 424 -14.66 12.79 23.40
CA TYR A 424 -15.53 11.95 24.21
C TYR A 424 -14.92 10.57 24.46
N TYR A 425 -14.39 9.95 23.41
CA TYR A 425 -13.74 8.66 23.51
C TYR A 425 -12.53 8.69 24.45
N PHE A 426 -11.64 9.67 24.27
CA PHE A 426 -10.40 9.76 25.04
C PHE A 426 -10.56 10.34 26.46
N ILE A 427 -11.73 10.81 26.86
CA ILE A 427 -12.00 11.11 28.28
C ILE A 427 -11.89 9.81 29.11
N GLU A 428 -12.49 8.72 28.64
CA GLU A 428 -12.58 7.47 29.39
C GLU A 428 -11.59 6.37 28.95
N ASN A 429 -11.05 6.47 27.72
CA ASN A 429 -10.18 5.45 27.16
C ASN A 429 -8.76 6.00 26.98
N GLU A 430 -7.74 5.21 27.33
CA GLU A 430 -6.34 5.61 27.19
C GLU A 430 -5.81 5.33 25.79
N ASP A 431 -6.09 4.14 25.28
CA ASP A 431 -5.61 3.66 23.98
C ASP A 431 -6.67 3.82 22.88
N PRO A 432 -6.26 4.07 21.62
CA PRO A 432 -7.19 4.08 20.49
C PRO A 432 -7.78 2.68 20.25
N ALA A 433 -9.04 2.63 19.83
CA ALA A 433 -9.70 1.38 19.47
C ALA A 433 -9.14 0.79 18.16
N ASP A 434 -8.73 1.64 17.23
CA ASP A 434 -8.13 1.27 15.95
C ASP A 434 -7.28 2.42 15.40
N TYR A 435 -6.37 2.10 14.46
CA TYR A 435 -5.56 3.10 13.77
C TYR A 435 -6.40 4.06 12.91
N PHE A 436 -7.49 3.58 12.33
CA PHE A 436 -8.38 4.33 11.43
C PHE A 436 -9.58 4.95 12.15
N MET A 437 -9.46 5.32 13.43
CA MET A 437 -10.58 5.90 14.20
C MET A 437 -11.24 7.08 13.52
N ILE A 438 -10.48 7.93 12.82
CA ILE A 438 -11.02 9.07 12.07
C ILE A 438 -12.04 8.62 11.02
N ASP A 439 -11.70 7.58 10.23
CA ASP A 439 -12.59 7.09 9.18
C ASP A 439 -13.83 6.41 9.75
N TYR A 440 -13.71 5.70 10.88
CA TYR A 440 -14.88 5.20 11.60
C TYR A 440 -15.80 6.32 12.11
N PHE A 441 -15.25 7.38 12.66
CA PHE A 441 -16.07 8.51 13.11
C PHE A 441 -16.72 9.28 11.94
N ILE A 442 -16.01 9.43 10.81
CA ILE A 442 -16.60 9.96 9.57
C ILE A 442 -17.73 9.05 9.08
N ARG A 443 -17.54 7.72 9.09
CA ARG A 443 -18.57 6.74 8.72
C ARG A 443 -19.80 6.85 9.63
N ILE A 444 -19.60 6.92 10.94
CA ILE A 444 -20.69 7.13 11.91
C ILE A 444 -21.44 8.43 11.60
N ALA A 445 -20.73 9.52 11.30
CA ALA A 445 -21.34 10.78 10.91
C ALA A 445 -22.12 10.67 9.60
N TYR A 446 -21.53 10.04 8.58
CA TYR A 446 -22.15 9.80 7.27
C TYR A 446 -23.47 9.02 7.39
N GLU A 447 -23.50 7.98 8.20
CA GLU A 447 -24.69 7.14 8.38
C GLU A 447 -25.74 7.77 9.32
N SER A 448 -25.34 8.73 10.17
CA SER A 448 -26.20 9.29 11.21
C SER A 448 -26.78 10.67 10.87
N PHE A 449 -26.12 11.43 9.97
CA PHE A 449 -26.50 12.82 9.68
C PHE A 449 -26.71 13.04 8.18
N PRO A 450 -27.98 13.29 7.73
CA PRO A 450 -28.26 13.53 6.31
C PRO A 450 -27.46 14.69 5.69
N GLU A 451 -27.10 15.72 6.46
CA GLU A 451 -26.27 16.83 6.01
C GLU A 451 -24.87 16.33 5.59
N VAL A 452 -24.25 15.50 6.42
CA VAL A 452 -22.93 14.91 6.15
C VAL A 452 -23.01 13.95 4.96
N GLN A 453 -24.03 13.10 4.95
CA GLN A 453 -24.26 12.17 3.83
C GLN A 453 -24.40 12.91 2.50
N ASN A 454 -25.25 13.93 2.45
CA ASN A 454 -25.45 14.73 1.22
C ASN A 454 -24.17 15.44 0.80
N ALA A 455 -23.38 15.98 1.74
CA ALA A 455 -22.12 16.64 1.44
C ALA A 455 -21.11 15.67 0.79
N ILE A 456 -20.98 14.46 1.33
CA ILE A 456 -20.08 13.42 0.81
C ILE A 456 -20.59 12.89 -0.53
N ASP A 457 -21.86 12.51 -0.65
CA ASP A 457 -22.44 11.94 -1.86
C ASP A 457 -22.50 12.94 -3.02
N SER A 458 -22.46 14.25 -2.75
CA SER A 458 -22.39 15.29 -3.77
C SER A 458 -20.98 15.53 -4.32
N CYS A 459 -19.95 14.94 -3.71
CA CYS A 459 -18.59 15.03 -4.25
C CYS A 459 -18.49 14.26 -5.56
N PRO A 460 -17.96 14.86 -6.62
CA PRO A 460 -17.73 14.13 -7.86
C PRO A 460 -16.64 13.07 -7.64
N CYS A 461 -16.77 11.93 -8.34
CA CYS A 461 -15.65 11.04 -8.51
C CYS A 461 -14.51 11.81 -9.19
N SER A 462 -13.36 11.84 -8.56
CA SER A 462 -12.23 12.65 -9.01
C SER A 462 -10.92 12.01 -8.57
N GLN A 463 -9.84 12.33 -9.28
CA GLN A 463 -8.50 11.81 -8.96
C GLN A 463 -8.44 10.27 -9.00
N PRO A 464 -8.87 9.60 -10.11
CA PRO A 464 -9.02 8.14 -10.16
C PRO A 464 -7.71 7.40 -9.85
N GLU A 465 -6.56 7.98 -10.23
CA GLU A 465 -5.23 7.38 -10.11
C GLU A 465 -4.45 7.86 -8.87
N VAL A 466 -5.15 8.35 -7.84
CA VAL A 466 -4.55 9.01 -6.67
C VAL A 466 -3.45 8.19 -5.96
N ILE A 467 -3.49 6.86 -6.04
CA ILE A 467 -2.49 5.97 -5.42
C ILE A 467 -1.54 5.32 -6.43
N THR A 468 -1.78 5.49 -7.74
CA THR A 468 -1.04 4.74 -8.78
C THR A 468 0.40 5.21 -8.90
N LEU A 469 0.68 6.51 -8.79
CA LEU A 469 2.04 7.03 -8.88
C LEU A 469 2.98 6.40 -7.82
N GLN A 470 2.46 6.11 -6.63
CA GLN A 470 3.23 5.43 -5.57
C GLN A 470 3.75 4.06 -6.02
N LYS A 471 2.97 3.31 -6.79
CA LYS A 471 3.33 1.97 -7.29
C LYS A 471 4.43 2.05 -8.36
N LEU A 472 4.51 3.16 -9.08
CA LEU A 472 5.43 3.36 -10.21
C LEU A 472 6.78 3.98 -9.83
N LEU A 473 7.00 4.38 -8.58
CA LEU A 473 8.19 5.15 -8.18
C LEU A 473 9.53 4.50 -8.54
N ALA A 474 9.61 3.17 -8.53
CA ALA A 474 10.82 2.42 -8.89
C ALA A 474 10.94 2.11 -10.39
N GLU A 475 9.88 2.34 -11.16
CA GLU A 475 9.85 2.04 -12.60
C GLU A 475 10.64 3.07 -13.40
N SER A 476 11.11 2.67 -14.59
CA SER A 476 11.77 3.58 -15.53
C SER A 476 10.81 4.70 -15.94
N TYR A 477 11.24 5.96 -15.80
CA TYR A 477 10.42 7.08 -16.19
C TYR A 477 10.11 7.07 -17.69
N SER A 478 8.86 7.29 -18.02
CA SER A 478 8.35 7.48 -19.37
C SER A 478 7.43 8.69 -19.42
N GLU A 479 7.77 9.69 -20.21
CA GLU A 479 6.96 10.90 -20.37
C GLU A 479 5.53 10.56 -20.82
N LEU A 480 5.38 9.62 -21.76
CA LEU A 480 4.06 9.21 -22.28
C LEU A 480 3.19 8.58 -21.19
N GLN A 481 3.76 7.68 -20.38
CA GLN A 481 3.03 7.04 -19.28
C GLN A 481 2.70 8.05 -18.18
N TYR A 482 3.63 8.96 -17.87
CA TYR A 482 3.40 10.00 -16.87
C TYR A 482 2.29 10.98 -17.32
N GLN A 483 2.26 11.37 -18.59
CA GLN A 483 1.19 12.21 -19.16
C GLN A 483 -0.17 11.50 -19.11
N ALA A 484 -0.24 10.24 -19.51
CA ALA A 484 -1.47 9.44 -19.43
C ALA A 484 -1.98 9.34 -17.99
N LEU A 485 -1.08 9.04 -17.02
CA LEU A 485 -1.43 8.97 -15.61
C LEU A 485 -1.97 10.30 -15.06
N THR A 486 -1.41 11.40 -15.52
CA THR A 486 -1.77 12.74 -15.02
C THR A 486 -2.90 13.39 -15.82
N GLU A 487 -3.47 12.74 -16.83
CA GLU A 487 -4.53 13.32 -17.68
C GLU A 487 -5.77 13.67 -16.84
N GLU A 488 -6.26 12.75 -16.01
CA GLU A 488 -7.45 12.95 -15.18
C GLU A 488 -7.12 13.13 -13.69
N THR A 489 -5.86 12.89 -13.26
CA THR A 489 -5.43 12.98 -11.86
C THR A 489 -4.42 14.11 -11.66
N SER A 490 -4.75 15.03 -10.78
CA SER A 490 -3.86 16.17 -10.41
C SER A 490 -3.03 15.88 -9.18
N VAL A 491 -3.53 15.06 -8.25
CA VAL A 491 -2.91 14.80 -6.96
C VAL A 491 -2.70 13.32 -6.73
N PHE A 492 -1.55 12.98 -6.14
CA PHE A 492 -1.15 11.61 -5.85
C PHE A 492 -0.76 11.47 -4.38
N LYS A 493 -1.34 10.50 -3.70
CA LYS A 493 -0.96 10.14 -2.33
C LYS A 493 0.28 9.26 -2.37
N LEU A 494 1.36 9.72 -1.74
CA LEU A 494 2.63 9.02 -1.67
C LEU A 494 2.94 8.57 -0.24
N ASN A 495 3.92 7.69 -0.09
CA ASN A 495 4.42 7.22 1.20
C ASN A 495 5.85 7.75 1.43
N TYR A 496 6.05 8.55 2.48
CA TYR A 496 7.34 9.17 2.80
C TYR A 496 8.45 8.17 3.17
N ARG A 497 8.11 6.93 3.46
CA ARG A 497 9.07 5.85 3.74
C ARG A 497 9.68 5.23 2.47
N VAL A 498 9.54 5.91 1.34
CA VAL A 498 10.11 5.49 0.06
C VAL A 498 11.63 5.42 0.16
N ASN A 499 12.17 4.29 -0.23
CA ASN A 499 13.60 4.07 -0.44
C ASN A 499 13.78 3.28 -1.74
N VAL A 500 13.66 3.96 -2.86
CA VAL A 500 13.86 3.42 -4.20
C VAL A 500 14.95 4.19 -4.92
N PRO A 501 15.66 3.59 -5.89
CA PRO A 501 16.77 4.23 -6.56
C PRO A 501 16.30 5.40 -7.44
N GLU A 502 17.14 6.42 -7.59
CA GLU A 502 16.92 7.51 -8.55
C GLU A 502 17.10 7.04 -10.01
N LYS A 503 17.92 6.03 -10.22
CA LYS A 503 18.27 5.46 -11.53
C LYS A 503 17.97 3.97 -11.59
N THR A 504 17.58 3.52 -12.76
CA THR A 504 17.54 2.10 -13.11
C THR A 504 18.96 1.53 -13.31
N LEU A 505 19.10 0.21 -13.42
CA LEU A 505 20.39 -0.43 -13.76
C LEU A 505 20.95 -0.01 -15.12
N LEU A 506 20.12 0.53 -16.01
CA LEU A 506 20.54 1.06 -17.33
C LEU A 506 20.82 2.56 -17.29
N ASP A 507 21.02 3.15 -16.10
CA ASP A 507 21.27 4.59 -15.86
C ASP A 507 20.15 5.52 -16.39
N LYS A 508 18.93 5.01 -16.55
CA LYS A 508 17.74 5.82 -16.85
C LYS A 508 17.11 6.30 -15.55
N ASP A 509 16.53 7.49 -15.56
CA ASP A 509 15.77 7.96 -14.41
C ASP A 509 14.61 7.00 -14.09
N THR A 510 14.42 6.69 -12.81
CA THR A 510 13.16 6.15 -12.32
C THR A 510 12.12 7.25 -12.22
N VAL A 511 10.85 6.90 -12.03
CA VAL A 511 9.82 7.91 -11.73
C VAL A 511 10.23 8.73 -10.52
N TRP A 512 10.74 8.09 -9.45
CA TRP A 512 11.25 8.79 -8.27
C TRP A 512 12.41 9.75 -8.61
N GLY A 513 13.40 9.30 -9.37
CA GLY A 513 14.52 10.15 -9.83
C GLY A 513 14.04 11.35 -10.62
N HIS A 514 13.06 11.17 -11.52
CA HIS A 514 12.44 12.26 -12.26
C HIS A 514 11.77 13.29 -11.33
N LEU A 515 10.97 12.83 -10.34
CA LEU A 515 10.30 13.74 -9.39
C LEU A 515 11.31 14.54 -8.56
N LEU A 516 12.40 13.91 -8.10
CA LEU A 516 13.49 14.57 -7.37
C LEU A 516 14.18 15.66 -8.21
N HIS A 517 14.46 15.38 -9.49
CA HIS A 517 15.14 16.34 -10.36
C HIS A 517 14.23 17.50 -10.76
N LYS A 518 12.92 17.24 -10.97
CA LYS A 518 11.95 18.29 -11.27
C LYS A 518 11.79 19.29 -10.12
N GLY A 519 11.92 18.84 -8.87
CA GLY A 519 11.93 19.71 -7.68
C GLY A 519 13.16 20.61 -7.59
N LYS A 520 14.32 20.17 -8.10
CA LYS A 520 15.59 20.94 -8.03
C LYS A 520 15.76 21.98 -9.14
N GLN A 521 14.92 21.96 -10.19
CA GLN A 521 14.99 22.89 -11.34
C GLN A 521 14.12 24.15 -11.16
N SER A 522 13.35 24.23 -10.09
CA SER A 522 12.51 25.36 -9.70
C SER A 522 13.13 26.14 -8.53
#